data_8e20c73547f8cc997ae359136df139b3
#
_entry.id   8e20c73547f8cc997ae359136df139b3
#
_cell.length_a   1.000
_cell.length_b   1.000
_cell.length_c   1.000
_cell.angle_alpha   90.00
_cell.angle_beta   90.00
_cell.angle_gamma   90.00
#
_symmetry.space_group_name_H-M   'P 1'
#
loop_
_entity.id
_entity.type
_entity.pdbx_description
1 polymer ?
#
loop_
_entity_poly.entity_id
_entity_poly.type
_entity_poly.pdbx_seq_one_letter_code
_entity_poly.pdbx_strand_id
1 'polypeptide(L)'
;KYEKRIKIIIKKIKNKNDLLNLKVDNIYIGDLIYDSYLMNFKQPTIDIENKDFFLFLNHSLKTFFQWNIIFNKYKVQSVIVSHSVYTLAIPLRIAISKSIPAFQCSAEHIYKLSKKNIYAYRQFLDYKNFYKKIDNRVKLKLMKLAKYKLLQKFSGHNISHEFGASRSPYE
;
A
#
# COMPACT_ATOMS: atom_id res chain seq x y z
N LYS A 1 -8.59 -17.55 20.06
CA LYS A 1 -7.85 -16.70 21.03
C LYS A 1 -7.88 -15.21 20.67
N TYR A 2 -7.89 -14.84 19.37
CA TYR A 2 -7.87 -13.44 18.92
C TYR A 2 -9.24 -12.84 18.62
N GLU A 3 -10.31 -13.61 18.58
CA GLU A 3 -11.64 -13.14 18.20
C GLU A 3 -12.18 -12.02 19.10
N LYS A 4 -11.95 -12.10 20.42
CA LYS A 4 -12.33 -11.01 21.34
C LYS A 4 -11.59 -9.70 20.99
N ARG A 5 -10.27 -9.80 20.68
CA ARG A 5 -9.46 -8.62 20.29
C ARG A 5 -9.95 -8.03 18.97
N ILE A 6 -10.23 -8.88 17.99
CA ILE A 6 -10.75 -8.46 16.69
C ILE A 6 -12.07 -7.71 16.86
N LYS A 7 -13.01 -8.24 17.63
CA LYS A 7 -14.28 -7.56 17.94
C LYS A 7 -14.08 -6.19 18.60
N ILE A 8 -13.12 -6.07 19.52
CA ILE A 8 -12.78 -4.78 20.15
C ILE A 8 -12.21 -3.79 19.14
N ILE A 9 -11.32 -4.24 18.24
CA ILE A 9 -10.73 -3.40 17.20
C ILE A 9 -11.81 -2.92 16.23
N ILE A 10 -12.65 -3.83 15.74
CA ILE A 10 -13.75 -3.50 14.82
C ILE A 10 -14.69 -2.45 15.42
N LYS A 11 -15.05 -2.59 16.70
CA LYS A 11 -15.92 -1.63 17.40
C LYS A 11 -15.35 -0.21 17.49
N LYS A 12 -14.03 -0.05 17.36
CA LYS A 12 -13.36 1.27 17.39
C LYS A 12 -13.37 1.98 16.03
N ILE A 13 -13.63 1.25 14.94
CA ILE A 13 -13.67 1.83 13.60
C ILE A 13 -15.07 2.42 13.36
N LYS A 14 -15.16 3.75 13.40
CA LYS A 14 -16.40 4.50 13.23
C LYS A 14 -16.43 5.33 11.94
N ASN A 15 -15.29 5.52 11.33
CA ASN A 15 -15.14 6.30 10.11
C ASN A 15 -13.86 5.90 9.35
N LYS A 16 -13.69 6.46 8.16
CA LYS A 16 -12.53 6.24 7.30
C LYS A 16 -11.20 6.53 8.01
N ASN A 17 -11.13 7.61 8.78
CA ASN A 17 -9.89 8.01 9.43
C ASN A 17 -9.49 7.04 10.54
N ASP A 18 -10.46 6.46 11.26
CA ASP A 18 -10.18 5.43 12.25
C ASP A 18 -9.53 4.21 11.60
N LEU A 19 -10.03 3.80 10.41
CA LEU A 19 -9.42 2.72 9.65
C LEU A 19 -8.04 3.12 9.15
N LEU A 20 -7.90 4.28 8.49
CA LEU A 20 -6.61 4.71 7.94
C LEU A 20 -5.52 4.82 9.01
N ASN A 21 -5.86 5.19 10.24
CA ASN A 21 -4.91 5.29 11.35
C ASN A 21 -4.79 4.01 12.18
N LEU A 22 -5.40 2.91 11.73
CA LEU A 22 -5.42 1.66 12.48
C LEU A 22 -4.02 1.09 12.68
N LYS A 23 -3.67 0.91 13.96
CA LYS A 23 -2.50 0.16 14.40
C LYS A 23 -2.94 -1.01 15.27
N VAL A 24 -2.38 -2.17 15.03
CA VAL A 24 -2.55 -3.37 15.86
C VAL A 24 -1.19 -3.76 16.40
N ASP A 25 -1.07 -3.86 17.74
CA ASP A 25 0.22 -4.10 18.41
C ASP A 25 1.31 -3.10 18.00
N ASN A 26 0.94 -1.81 17.86
CA ASN A 26 1.76 -0.70 17.36
C ASN A 26 2.25 -0.86 15.90
N ILE A 27 1.71 -1.83 15.15
CA ILE A 27 2.00 -2.03 13.74
C ILE A 27 0.91 -1.37 12.90
N TYR A 28 1.31 -0.41 12.06
CA TYR A 28 0.41 0.31 11.18
C TYR A 28 -0.01 -0.58 10.00
N ILE A 29 -1.31 -0.84 9.89
CA ILE A 29 -1.91 -1.71 8.86
C ILE A 29 -3.19 -1.12 8.24
N GLY A 30 -3.64 0.03 8.72
CA GLY A 30 -4.90 0.61 8.30
C GLY A 30 -4.93 0.97 6.81
N ASP A 31 -3.84 1.53 6.30
CA ASP A 31 -3.64 1.81 4.88
C ASP A 31 -3.72 0.55 4.01
N LEU A 32 -3.10 -0.54 4.44
CA LEU A 32 -3.10 -1.81 3.71
C LEU A 32 -4.51 -2.40 3.59
N ILE A 33 -5.28 -2.31 4.68
CA ILE A 33 -6.67 -2.81 4.70
C ILE A 33 -7.56 -1.91 3.84
N TYR A 34 -7.41 -0.59 3.97
CA TYR A 34 -8.18 0.38 3.20
C TYR A 34 -7.97 0.18 1.69
N ASP A 35 -6.73 0.18 1.23
CA ASP A 35 -6.40 0.03 -0.19
C ASP A 35 -6.84 -1.33 -0.74
N SER A 36 -6.69 -2.41 0.06
CA SER A 36 -7.19 -3.73 -0.33
C SER A 36 -8.70 -3.77 -0.48
N TYR A 37 -9.44 -3.09 0.40
CA TYR A 37 -10.89 -3.02 0.28
C TYR A 37 -11.30 -2.32 -1.00
N LEU A 38 -10.74 -1.13 -1.29
CA LEU A 38 -11.04 -0.37 -2.50
C LEU A 38 -10.76 -1.20 -3.76
N MET A 39 -9.61 -1.89 -3.79
CA MET A 39 -9.22 -2.73 -4.93
C MET A 39 -10.18 -3.90 -5.15
N ASN A 40 -10.54 -4.62 -4.08
CA ASN A 40 -11.35 -5.83 -4.17
C ASN A 40 -12.82 -5.54 -4.50
N PHE A 41 -13.37 -4.48 -3.94
CA PHE A 41 -14.79 -4.12 -4.10
C PHE A 41 -15.01 -3.04 -5.15
N LYS A 42 -13.94 -2.51 -5.77
CA LYS A 42 -13.97 -1.43 -6.78
C LYS A 42 -14.79 -0.22 -6.32
N GLN A 43 -14.62 0.15 -5.05
CA GLN A 43 -15.33 1.26 -4.43
C GLN A 43 -14.42 2.50 -4.34
N PRO A 44 -14.94 3.72 -4.49
CA PRO A 44 -14.15 4.95 -4.37
C PRO A 44 -13.74 5.26 -2.92
N THR A 45 -14.48 4.72 -1.95
CA THR A 45 -14.20 4.84 -0.51
C THR A 45 -14.87 3.70 0.25
N ILE A 46 -14.61 3.61 1.56
CA ILE A 46 -15.30 2.66 2.42
C ILE A 46 -16.68 3.18 2.82
N ASP A 47 -17.61 2.25 2.92
CA ASP A 47 -18.88 2.40 3.62
C ASP A 47 -18.82 1.58 4.91
N ILE A 48 -18.78 2.25 6.05
CA ILE A 48 -18.66 1.62 7.36
C ILE A 48 -19.96 0.93 7.81
N GLU A 49 -21.09 1.18 7.15
CA GLU A 49 -22.36 0.52 7.45
C GLU A 49 -22.52 -0.78 6.63
N ASN A 50 -21.68 -0.95 5.62
CA ASN A 50 -21.71 -2.12 4.76
C ASN A 50 -21.20 -3.37 5.50
N LYS A 51 -21.99 -4.44 5.50
CA LYS A 51 -21.62 -5.74 6.10
C LYS A 51 -20.37 -6.34 5.47
N ASP A 52 -20.20 -6.19 4.15
CA ASP A 52 -19.03 -6.72 3.44
C ASP A 52 -17.74 -6.05 3.89
N PHE A 53 -17.79 -4.75 4.22
CA PHE A 53 -16.65 -4.07 4.81
C PHE A 53 -16.23 -4.69 6.15
N PHE A 54 -17.18 -4.99 7.03
CA PHE A 54 -16.87 -5.60 8.32
C PHE A 54 -16.38 -7.04 8.19
N LEU A 55 -16.91 -7.81 7.26
CA LEU A 55 -16.41 -9.16 6.94
C LEU A 55 -14.98 -9.10 6.43
N PHE A 56 -14.69 -8.19 5.51
CA PHE A 56 -13.36 -7.98 4.98
C PHE A 56 -12.37 -7.50 6.05
N LEU A 57 -12.75 -6.55 6.88
CA LEU A 57 -11.95 -6.06 8.00
C LEU A 57 -11.63 -7.19 9.00
N ASN A 58 -12.64 -8.00 9.35
CA ASN A 58 -12.46 -9.16 10.21
C ASN A 58 -11.46 -10.16 9.62
N HIS A 59 -11.59 -10.47 8.31
CA HIS A 59 -10.65 -11.34 7.61
C HIS A 59 -9.22 -10.78 7.62
N SER A 60 -9.06 -9.51 7.30
CA SER A 60 -7.76 -8.83 7.30
C SER A 60 -7.09 -8.84 8.67
N LEU A 61 -7.86 -8.62 9.74
CA LEU A 61 -7.36 -8.72 11.11
C LEU A 61 -6.99 -10.16 11.50
N LYS A 62 -7.76 -11.17 11.06
CA LYS A 62 -7.40 -12.58 11.24
C LYS A 62 -6.07 -12.89 10.54
N THR A 63 -5.87 -12.43 9.33
CA THR A 63 -4.61 -12.56 8.59
C THR A 63 -3.44 -11.94 9.35
N PHE A 64 -3.62 -10.73 9.92
CA PHE A 64 -2.60 -10.11 10.75
C PHE A 64 -2.22 -10.99 11.97
N PHE A 65 -3.19 -11.50 12.70
CA PHE A 65 -2.92 -12.35 13.85
C PHE A 65 -2.31 -13.70 13.47
N GLN A 66 -2.68 -14.28 12.33
CA GLN A 66 -2.07 -15.51 11.81
C GLN A 66 -0.58 -15.29 11.50
N TRP A 67 -0.23 -14.20 10.83
CA TRP A 67 1.16 -13.84 10.59
C TRP A 67 1.93 -13.63 11.90
N ASN A 68 1.34 -12.94 12.87
CA ASN A 68 1.97 -12.78 14.18
C ASN A 68 2.26 -14.13 14.87
N ILE A 69 1.36 -15.12 14.75
CA ILE A 69 1.62 -16.47 15.26
C ILE A 69 2.83 -17.08 14.55
N ILE A 70 2.89 -16.99 13.21
CA ILE A 70 4.00 -17.52 12.41
C ILE A 70 5.32 -16.91 12.86
N PHE A 71 5.39 -15.58 12.97
CA PHE A 71 6.59 -14.87 13.42
C PHE A 71 7.01 -15.15 14.87
N ASN A 72 6.08 -15.58 15.71
CA ASN A 72 6.39 -15.97 17.10
C ASN A 72 6.76 -17.47 17.22
N LYS A 73 6.23 -18.29 16.30
CA LYS A 73 6.48 -19.74 16.31
C LYS A 73 7.80 -20.11 15.60
N TYR A 74 8.14 -19.38 14.54
CA TYR A 74 9.29 -19.70 13.71
C TYR A 74 10.34 -18.59 13.78
N LYS A 75 11.64 -18.96 13.67
CA LYS A 75 12.75 -18.03 13.55
C LYS A 75 12.79 -17.48 12.11
N VAL A 76 11.95 -16.50 11.81
CA VAL A 76 11.94 -15.85 10.50
C VAL A 76 13.18 -14.99 10.36
N GLN A 77 14.02 -15.26 9.35
CA GLN A 77 15.25 -14.52 9.11
C GLN A 77 15.06 -13.33 8.18
N SER A 78 14.14 -13.42 7.22
CA SER A 78 13.80 -12.34 6.31
C SER A 78 12.41 -12.53 5.72
N VAL A 79 11.83 -11.45 5.19
CA VAL A 79 10.56 -11.47 4.45
C VAL A 79 10.76 -10.80 3.11
N ILE A 80 10.35 -11.47 2.04
CA ILE A 80 10.42 -10.97 0.67
C ILE A 80 9.02 -11.08 0.08
N VAL A 81 8.51 -9.98 -0.49
CA VAL A 81 7.22 -9.93 -1.18
C VAL A 81 7.32 -9.14 -2.47
N SER A 82 6.36 -9.35 -3.37
CA SER A 82 6.26 -8.58 -4.61
C SER A 82 5.64 -7.18 -4.42
N HIS A 83 4.83 -6.98 -3.38
CA HIS A 83 4.11 -5.73 -3.16
C HIS A 83 4.21 -5.26 -1.71
N SER A 84 4.50 -3.98 -1.50
CA SER A 84 4.52 -3.34 -0.17
C SER A 84 3.19 -2.67 0.20
N VAL A 85 2.16 -2.92 -0.59
CA VAL A 85 0.79 -2.38 -0.45
C VAL A 85 -0.20 -3.52 -0.29
N TYR A 86 -1.43 -3.20 0.03
CA TYR A 86 -2.51 -4.15 0.29
C TYR A 86 -2.22 -5.08 1.48
N THR A 87 -3.17 -5.92 1.81
CA THR A 87 -3.03 -6.91 2.92
C THR A 87 -1.90 -7.91 2.71
N LEU A 88 -1.42 -8.07 1.45
CA LEU A 88 -0.23 -8.85 1.13
C LEU A 88 1.04 -8.34 1.81
N ALA A 89 1.09 -7.05 2.16
CA ALA A 89 2.22 -6.44 2.85
C ALA A 89 2.16 -6.56 4.39
N ILE A 90 1.14 -7.18 4.96
CA ILE A 90 1.05 -7.40 6.42
C ILE A 90 2.31 -8.08 6.99
N PRO A 91 2.84 -9.18 6.41
CA PRO A 91 4.06 -9.78 6.92
C PRO A 91 5.27 -8.85 6.85
N LEU A 92 5.38 -7.96 5.86
CA LEU A 92 6.43 -6.95 5.82
C LEU A 92 6.33 -5.99 7.02
N ARG A 93 5.13 -5.49 7.33
CA ARG A 93 4.93 -4.57 8.46
C ARG A 93 5.28 -5.23 9.78
N ILE A 94 4.93 -6.50 9.96
CA ILE A 94 5.29 -7.29 11.14
C ILE A 94 6.81 -7.49 11.21
N ALA A 95 7.47 -7.87 10.10
CA ALA A 95 8.91 -8.02 10.03
C ALA A 95 9.64 -6.73 10.41
N ILE A 96 9.24 -5.61 9.82
CA ILE A 96 9.80 -4.27 10.12
C ILE A 96 9.66 -3.93 11.60
N SER A 97 8.51 -4.21 12.23
CA SER A 97 8.29 -3.94 13.64
C SER A 97 9.23 -4.76 14.54
N LYS A 98 9.53 -5.98 14.14
CA LYS A 98 10.43 -6.93 14.83
C LYS A 98 11.90 -6.75 14.43
N SER A 99 12.23 -5.76 13.61
CA SER A 99 13.58 -5.53 13.08
C SER A 99 14.13 -6.71 12.26
N ILE A 100 13.25 -7.51 11.67
CA ILE A 100 13.59 -8.58 10.73
C ILE A 100 13.76 -7.96 9.34
N PRO A 101 14.80 -8.33 8.58
CA PRO A 101 15.01 -7.87 7.21
C PRO A 101 13.76 -8.05 6.34
N ALA A 102 13.29 -6.98 5.73
CA ALA A 102 12.07 -6.96 4.94
C ALA A 102 12.34 -6.32 3.57
N PHE A 103 11.98 -7.03 2.51
CA PHE A 103 12.27 -6.62 1.14
C PHE A 103 11.01 -6.70 0.28
N GLN A 104 10.86 -5.71 -0.59
CA GLN A 104 9.96 -5.80 -1.73
C GLN A 104 10.78 -5.95 -3.00
N CYS A 105 10.46 -6.96 -3.81
CA CYS A 105 11.07 -7.17 -5.12
C CYS A 105 10.09 -6.78 -6.23
N SER A 106 10.56 -5.99 -7.18
CA SER A 106 9.93 -5.77 -8.47
C SER A 106 10.76 -6.44 -9.58
N ALA A 107 10.33 -6.31 -10.83
CA ALA A 107 11.09 -6.86 -11.95
C ALA A 107 12.52 -6.30 -12.05
N GLU A 108 12.72 -5.04 -11.66
CA GLU A 108 13.98 -4.32 -11.86
C GLU A 108 14.69 -3.93 -10.55
N HIS A 109 13.99 -3.94 -9.41
CA HIS A 109 14.50 -3.38 -8.17
C HIS A 109 14.16 -4.22 -6.96
N ILE A 110 15.08 -4.20 -5.98
CA ILE A 110 14.85 -4.74 -4.64
C ILE A 110 14.90 -3.57 -3.65
N TYR A 111 13.80 -3.36 -2.94
CA TYR A 111 13.68 -2.30 -1.93
C TYR A 111 13.77 -2.91 -0.54
N LYS A 112 14.78 -2.50 0.23
CA LYS A 112 14.86 -2.81 1.66
C LYS A 112 13.96 -1.85 2.43
N LEU A 113 13.01 -2.40 3.16
CA LEU A 113 12.08 -1.63 3.96
C LEU A 113 12.54 -1.53 5.42
N SER A 114 12.13 -0.47 6.09
CA SER A 114 12.49 -0.20 7.48
C SER A 114 11.41 0.64 8.18
N LYS A 115 11.54 0.85 9.48
CA LYS A 115 10.63 1.73 10.24
C LYS A 115 10.58 3.17 9.69
N LYS A 116 11.67 3.65 9.10
CA LYS A 116 11.75 4.99 8.45
C LYS A 116 11.23 4.98 7.03
N ASN A 117 11.18 3.82 6.39
CA ASN A 117 10.71 3.63 5.02
C ASN A 117 9.91 2.34 4.92
N ILE A 118 8.61 2.44 5.17
CA ILE A 118 7.65 1.32 5.07
C ILE A 118 7.06 1.15 3.67
N TYR A 119 7.35 2.08 2.75
CA TYR A 119 6.90 2.06 1.36
C TYR A 119 8.07 1.95 0.40
N ALA A 120 8.01 1.03 -0.55
CA ALA A 120 9.07 0.78 -1.51
C ALA A 120 9.41 1.99 -2.38
N TYR A 121 8.40 2.77 -2.76
CA TYR A 121 8.54 3.88 -3.70
C TYR A 121 8.74 5.24 -3.03
N ARG A 122 9.28 5.28 -1.84
CA ARG A 122 9.49 6.53 -1.08
C ARG A 122 10.39 7.54 -1.78
N GLN A 123 11.27 7.09 -2.65
CA GLN A 123 12.15 7.97 -3.43
C GLN A 123 11.40 9.04 -4.22
N PHE A 124 10.13 8.80 -4.58
CA PHE A 124 9.31 9.79 -5.26
C PHE A 124 8.77 10.89 -4.32
N LEU A 125 8.87 10.74 -3.01
CA LEU A 125 8.45 11.77 -2.06
C LEU A 125 9.37 13.00 -2.10
N ASP A 126 10.62 12.84 -2.51
CA ASP A 126 11.61 13.91 -2.62
C ASP A 126 11.64 14.57 -4.02
N TYR A 127 10.66 14.27 -4.89
CA TYR A 127 10.65 14.75 -6.27
C TYR A 127 10.80 16.28 -6.39
N LYS A 128 10.28 17.05 -5.42
CA LYS A 128 10.40 18.53 -5.40
C LYS A 128 11.85 18.98 -5.32
N ASN A 129 12.65 18.30 -4.51
CA ASN A 129 14.07 18.62 -4.33
C ASN A 129 14.89 18.21 -5.56
N PHE A 130 14.57 17.05 -6.16
CA PHE A 130 15.18 16.65 -7.42
C PHE A 130 14.81 17.61 -8.54
N TYR A 131 13.53 17.98 -8.67
CA TYR A 131 13.06 18.92 -9.69
C TYR A 131 13.74 20.30 -9.58
N LYS A 132 13.98 20.82 -8.37
CA LYS A 132 14.70 22.08 -8.19
C LYS A 132 16.14 22.06 -8.75
N LYS A 133 16.79 20.90 -8.70
CA LYS A 133 18.19 20.71 -9.17
C LYS A 133 18.31 20.53 -10.68
N ILE A 134 17.23 20.30 -11.41
CA ILE A 134 17.25 20.11 -12.86
C ILE A 134 17.49 21.47 -13.54
N ASP A 135 18.32 21.48 -14.58
CA ASP A 135 18.53 22.66 -15.43
C ASP A 135 17.23 23.18 -16.03
N ASN A 136 17.09 24.52 -16.13
CA ASN A 136 15.85 25.15 -16.61
C ASN A 136 15.48 24.78 -18.05
N ARG A 137 16.45 24.59 -18.94
CA ARG A 137 16.20 24.18 -20.33
C ARG A 137 15.63 22.75 -20.36
N VAL A 138 16.19 21.87 -19.52
CA VAL A 138 15.71 20.50 -19.36
C VAL A 138 14.31 20.49 -18.75
N LYS A 139 14.04 21.33 -17.72
CA LYS A 139 12.69 21.48 -17.15
C LYS A 139 11.65 21.84 -18.19
N LEU A 140 11.93 22.85 -19.03
CA LEU A 140 11.00 23.28 -20.09
C LEU A 140 10.70 22.15 -21.09
N LYS A 141 11.72 21.38 -21.49
CA LYS A 141 11.54 20.20 -22.35
C LYS A 141 10.70 19.13 -21.68
N LEU A 142 11.00 18.79 -20.42
CA LEU A 142 10.27 17.79 -19.66
C LEU A 142 8.82 18.21 -19.37
N MET A 143 8.55 19.49 -19.11
CA MET A 143 7.19 20.02 -18.94
C MET A 143 6.36 19.88 -20.22
N LYS A 144 6.93 20.18 -21.39
CA LYS A 144 6.25 19.97 -22.69
C LYS A 144 5.89 18.49 -22.88
N LEU A 145 6.84 17.58 -22.61
CA LEU A 145 6.63 16.14 -22.70
C LEU A 145 5.58 15.66 -21.73
N ALA A 146 5.62 16.11 -20.46
CA ALA A 146 4.64 15.77 -19.45
C ALA A 146 3.23 16.22 -19.84
N LYS A 147 3.09 17.46 -20.33
CA LYS A 147 1.81 17.99 -20.84
C LYS A 147 1.28 17.13 -21.98
N TYR A 148 2.12 16.79 -22.94
CA TYR A 148 1.75 15.92 -24.05
C TYR A 148 1.25 14.55 -23.57
N LYS A 149 2.02 13.88 -22.69
CA LYS A 149 1.63 12.58 -22.11
C LYS A 149 0.32 12.65 -21.30
N LEU A 150 0.10 13.74 -20.57
CA LEU A 150 -1.16 13.94 -19.84
C LEU A 150 -2.35 14.09 -20.79
N LEU A 151 -2.20 14.90 -21.85
CA LEU A 151 -3.24 15.07 -22.87
C LEU A 151 -3.57 13.74 -23.56
N GLN A 152 -2.56 12.95 -23.92
CA GLN A 152 -2.77 11.62 -24.48
C GLN A 152 -3.54 10.71 -23.50
N LYS A 153 -3.17 10.74 -22.21
CA LYS A 153 -3.85 9.95 -21.19
C LYS A 153 -5.32 10.35 -21.04
N PHE A 154 -5.62 11.65 -21.03
CA PHE A 154 -7.01 12.15 -20.91
C PHE A 154 -7.84 11.92 -22.17
N SER A 155 -7.20 11.83 -23.34
CA SER A 155 -7.88 11.51 -24.61
C SER A 155 -8.03 10.01 -24.89
N GLY A 156 -7.65 9.15 -23.92
CA GLY A 156 -7.73 7.70 -24.10
C GLY A 156 -6.65 7.06 -25.00
N HIS A 157 -5.76 7.85 -25.60
CA HIS A 157 -4.81 7.37 -26.61
C HIS A 157 -3.53 6.76 -26.01
N ASN A 158 -3.27 6.91 -24.75
CA ASN A 158 -2.02 6.44 -24.13
C ASN A 158 -2.29 5.27 -23.20
N ILE A 159 -2.21 4.08 -23.73
CA ILE A 159 -2.19 2.84 -22.96
C ILE A 159 -0.73 2.53 -22.68
N SER A 160 -0.24 2.80 -21.48
CA SER A 160 1.08 2.32 -21.10
C SER A 160 1.01 0.82 -20.90
N HIS A 161 1.59 0.08 -21.83
CA HIS A 161 1.71 -1.38 -21.75
C HIS A 161 2.66 -1.86 -20.63
N GLU A 162 3.32 -0.96 -19.92
CA GLU A 162 4.34 -1.27 -18.91
C GLU A 162 3.80 -2.01 -17.68
N PHE A 163 2.49 -1.98 -17.42
CA PHE A 163 1.88 -2.66 -16.29
C PHE A 163 0.65 -3.49 -16.64
N GLY A 164 0.65 -4.11 -17.82
CA GLY A 164 -0.41 -5.03 -18.24
C GLY A 164 -1.80 -4.40 -18.27
N ALA A 165 -2.29 -4.15 -19.48
CA ALA A 165 -3.70 -4.00 -19.84
C ALA A 165 -4.61 -3.20 -18.88
N SER A 166 -4.15 -2.09 -18.32
CA SER A 166 -5.09 -1.13 -17.74
C SER A 166 -5.71 -0.33 -18.87
N ARG A 167 -6.98 -0.61 -19.17
CA ARG A 167 -7.76 0.23 -20.08
C ARG A 167 -7.78 1.66 -19.57
N SER A 168 -7.85 2.61 -20.49
CA SER A 168 -8.06 4.00 -20.11
C SER A 168 -9.35 4.10 -19.29
N PRO A 169 -9.36 4.83 -18.16
CA PRO A 169 -10.60 5.08 -17.43
C PRO A 169 -11.58 6.00 -18.20
N TYR A 170 -11.19 6.46 -19.39
CA TYR A 170 -11.93 7.41 -20.24
C TYR A 170 -12.39 6.79 -21.56
N GLU A 171 -12.27 5.46 -21.72
CA GLU A 171 -12.89 4.70 -22.80
C GLU A 171 -14.33 4.36 -22.51
#